data_5dab70d92602861412e945a7f6dc0ec4
#
_entry.id   5dab70d92602861412e945a7f6dc0ec4
#
_cell.length_a   1.000
_cell.length_b   1.000
_cell.length_c   1.000
_cell.angle_alpha   90.00
_cell.angle_beta   90.00
_cell.angle_gamma   90.00
#
_symmetry.space_group_name_H-M   'P 1'
#
loop_
_entity.id
_entity.type
_entity.pdbx_description
1 polymer ?
#
loop_
_entity_poly.entity_id
_entity_poly.type
_entity_poly.pdbx_seq_one_letter_code
_entity_poly.pdbx_strand_id
1 'polypeptide(L)'
;MPARSKARKRALDIVFEAEARGVPVLDLLTERAAAADPPVSEYAAELVRGVHQHAAQIDELLTAHSQGWPLERMPAVDRNILRIGTYELLWRDQVPDAVAISEAVALAAELSTDDSPAFVNGLLGRLLQLKPTLAL
;
A
#
# COMPACT_ATOMS: atom_id res chain seq x y z
N MET A 1 11.30 -13.09 -9.25
CA MET A 1 10.16 -12.42 -8.61
C MET A 1 9.06 -12.16 -9.63
N PRO A 2 7.82 -12.54 -9.33
CA PRO A 2 6.71 -12.27 -10.23
C PRO A 2 6.55 -10.79 -10.56
N ALA A 3 6.01 -10.51 -11.74
CA ALA A 3 5.91 -9.13 -12.25
C ALA A 3 5.08 -8.22 -11.32
N ARG A 4 3.96 -8.74 -10.79
CA ARG A 4 3.13 -7.93 -9.88
C ARG A 4 3.78 -7.69 -8.52
N SER A 5 4.57 -8.64 -8.02
CA SER A 5 5.33 -8.45 -6.78
C SER A 5 6.37 -7.35 -6.95
N LYS A 6 7.07 -7.32 -8.09
CA LYS A 6 8.00 -6.23 -8.42
C LYS A 6 7.27 -4.89 -8.54
N ALA A 7 6.09 -4.90 -9.16
CA ALA A 7 5.29 -3.70 -9.31
C ALA A 7 4.85 -3.12 -7.96
N ARG A 8 4.47 -3.98 -7.01
CA ARG A 8 4.09 -3.55 -5.66
C ARG A 8 5.26 -2.90 -4.94
N LYS A 9 6.45 -3.50 -5.05
CA LYS A 9 7.66 -2.95 -4.46
C LYS A 9 8.02 -1.60 -5.07
N ARG A 10 7.88 -1.47 -6.39
CA ARG A 10 8.14 -0.19 -7.08
C ARG A 10 7.14 0.89 -6.68
N ALA A 11 5.86 0.52 -6.57
CA ALA A 11 4.84 1.45 -6.10
C ALA A 11 5.14 1.92 -4.68
N LEU A 12 5.56 1.00 -3.80
CA LEU A 12 5.96 1.34 -2.43
C LEU A 12 7.10 2.36 -2.43
N ASP A 13 8.13 2.17 -3.27
CA ASP A 13 9.24 3.12 -3.37
C ASP A 13 8.74 4.52 -3.70
N ILE A 14 7.80 4.63 -4.63
CA ILE A 14 7.30 5.93 -5.07
C ILE A 14 6.44 6.61 -3.99
N VAL A 15 5.48 5.90 -3.41
CA VAL A 15 4.63 6.50 -2.38
C VAL A 15 5.42 6.84 -1.12
N PHE A 16 6.39 6.01 -0.75
CA PHE A 16 7.28 6.26 0.37
C PHE A 16 8.12 7.51 0.13
N GLU A 17 8.74 7.62 -1.04
CA GLU A 17 9.57 8.78 -1.39
C GLU A 17 8.77 10.07 -1.41
N ALA A 18 7.57 10.04 -1.99
CA ALA A 18 6.71 11.21 -2.05
C ALA A 18 6.36 11.72 -0.66
N GLU A 19 6.00 10.81 0.25
CA GLU A 19 5.69 11.17 1.63
C GLU A 19 6.92 11.71 2.35
N ALA A 20 8.05 11.05 2.22
CA ALA A 20 9.30 11.45 2.89
C ALA A 20 9.77 12.83 2.44
N ARG A 21 9.61 13.15 1.16
CA ARG A 21 10.04 14.43 0.60
C ARG A 21 8.97 15.52 0.68
N GLY A 22 7.72 15.15 1.02
CA GLY A 22 6.62 16.09 1.05
C GLY A 22 6.25 16.63 -0.32
N VAL A 23 6.39 15.81 -1.38
CA VAL A 23 6.07 16.20 -2.76
C VAL A 23 4.80 15.50 -3.24
N PRO A 24 4.06 16.08 -4.21
CA PRO A 24 2.87 15.43 -4.75
C PRO A 24 3.22 14.10 -5.41
N VAL A 25 2.52 13.02 -5.02
CA VAL A 25 2.87 11.68 -5.46
C VAL A 25 2.68 11.48 -6.96
N LEU A 26 1.67 12.12 -7.57
CA LEU A 26 1.45 11.98 -9.01
C LEU A 26 2.54 12.67 -9.83
N ASP A 27 3.08 13.77 -9.31
CA ASP A 27 4.23 14.45 -9.95
C ASP A 27 5.46 13.55 -9.88
N LEU A 28 5.70 12.93 -8.73
CA LEU A 28 6.82 12.02 -8.57
C LEU A 28 6.65 10.78 -9.46
N LEU A 29 5.44 10.26 -9.57
CA LEU A 29 5.16 9.14 -10.48
C LEU A 29 5.53 9.49 -11.93
N THR A 30 5.13 10.67 -12.40
CA THR A 30 5.44 11.14 -13.75
C THR A 30 6.96 11.25 -13.96
N GLU A 31 7.65 11.80 -12.97
CA GLU A 31 9.11 11.95 -13.00
C GLU A 31 9.82 10.60 -13.06
N ARG A 32 9.42 9.65 -12.22
CA ARG A 32 10.03 8.33 -12.18
C ARG A 32 9.73 7.49 -13.42
N ALA A 33 8.53 7.62 -13.97
CA ALA A 33 8.15 6.94 -15.21
C ALA A 33 8.98 7.46 -16.39
N ALA A 34 9.20 8.77 -16.44
CA ALA A 34 10.02 9.38 -17.51
C ALA A 34 11.50 8.98 -17.38
N ALA A 35 12.03 8.91 -16.17
CA ALA A 35 13.41 8.50 -15.94
C ALA A 35 13.64 7.03 -16.28
N ALA A 36 12.64 6.18 -16.05
CA ALA A 36 12.62 4.74 -16.36
C ALA A 36 13.84 3.95 -15.84
N ASP A 37 14.40 4.37 -14.70
CA ASP A 37 15.58 3.74 -14.11
C ASP A 37 15.46 3.74 -12.57
N PRO A 38 14.88 2.71 -11.98
CA PRO A 38 14.29 1.53 -12.63
C PRO A 38 12.96 1.87 -13.31
N PRO A 39 12.51 1.02 -14.26
CA PRO A 39 11.24 1.24 -14.94
C PRO A 39 10.05 1.20 -14.00
N VAL A 40 8.98 1.94 -14.37
CA VAL A 40 7.70 1.90 -13.67
C VAL A 40 6.72 1.16 -14.55
N SER A 41 6.31 -0.05 -14.13
CA SER A 41 5.35 -0.83 -14.89
C SER A 41 3.95 -0.19 -14.84
N GLU A 42 3.09 -0.59 -15.78
CA GLU A 42 1.70 -0.16 -15.80
C GLU A 42 1.01 -0.44 -14.46
N TYR A 43 1.23 -1.63 -13.89
CA TYR A 43 0.60 -2.00 -12.63
C TYR A 43 1.13 -1.18 -11.46
N ALA A 44 2.43 -0.88 -11.43
CA ALA A 44 2.99 -0.01 -10.39
C ALA A 44 2.37 1.39 -10.44
N ALA A 45 2.23 1.95 -11.64
CA ALA A 45 1.58 3.25 -11.82
C ALA A 45 0.12 3.21 -11.37
N GLU A 46 -0.58 2.13 -11.68
CA GLU A 46 -1.97 1.95 -11.29
C GLU A 46 -2.14 1.90 -9.77
N LEU A 47 -1.23 1.22 -9.07
CA LEU A 47 -1.25 1.18 -7.60
C LEU A 47 -1.02 2.56 -7.00
N VAL A 48 -0.06 3.31 -7.52
CA VAL A 48 0.21 4.67 -7.03
C VAL A 48 -1.01 5.57 -7.24
N ARG A 49 -1.60 5.54 -8.44
CA ARG A 49 -2.80 6.34 -8.74
C ARG A 49 -3.98 5.93 -7.86
N GLY A 50 -4.18 4.63 -7.65
CA GLY A 50 -5.26 4.12 -6.83
C GLY A 50 -5.16 4.52 -5.38
N VAL A 51 -3.96 4.42 -4.80
CA VAL A 51 -3.71 4.88 -3.44
C VAL A 51 -3.98 6.38 -3.32
N HIS A 52 -3.53 7.16 -4.29
CA HIS A 52 -3.77 8.60 -4.29
C HIS A 52 -5.27 8.93 -4.39
N GLN A 53 -5.96 8.26 -5.31
CA GLN A 53 -7.39 8.50 -5.54
C GLN A 53 -8.24 8.20 -4.29
N HIS A 54 -7.89 7.16 -3.56
CA HIS A 54 -8.64 6.70 -2.39
C HIS A 54 -7.96 7.05 -1.06
N ALA A 55 -7.00 7.95 -1.07
CA ALA A 55 -6.13 8.23 0.08
C ALA A 55 -6.91 8.57 1.36
N ALA A 56 -7.90 9.44 1.27
CA ALA A 56 -8.67 9.86 2.44
C ALA A 56 -9.42 8.68 3.08
N GLN A 57 -10.08 7.87 2.25
CA GLN A 57 -10.85 6.74 2.74
C GLN A 57 -9.94 5.62 3.26
N ILE A 58 -8.82 5.37 2.58
CA ILE A 58 -7.82 4.41 3.05
C ILE A 58 -7.30 4.79 4.43
N ASP A 59 -6.87 6.03 4.60
CA ASP A 59 -6.30 6.49 5.86
C ASP A 59 -7.33 6.49 6.99
N GLU A 60 -8.59 6.83 6.68
CA GLU A 60 -9.68 6.76 7.64
C GLU A 60 -9.89 5.32 8.13
N LEU A 61 -9.91 4.34 7.22
CA LEU A 61 -10.08 2.94 7.58
C LEU A 61 -8.90 2.42 8.41
N LEU A 62 -7.68 2.75 8.01
CA LEU A 62 -6.48 2.35 8.75
C LEU A 62 -6.48 2.95 10.16
N THR A 63 -6.81 4.21 10.28
CA THR A 63 -6.87 4.89 11.58
C THR A 63 -7.92 4.26 12.50
N ALA A 64 -9.10 3.96 11.94
CA ALA A 64 -10.21 3.40 12.71
C ALA A 64 -9.92 1.99 13.24
N HIS A 65 -9.10 1.20 12.53
CA HIS A 65 -8.92 -0.23 12.82
C HIS A 65 -7.51 -0.63 13.26
N SER A 66 -6.62 0.33 13.48
CA SER A 66 -5.23 0.04 13.87
C SER A 66 -5.04 -0.34 15.35
N GLN A 67 -6.11 -0.38 16.13
CA GLN A 67 -6.10 -0.80 17.54
C GLN A 67 -5.08 -0.02 18.39
N GLY A 68 -5.19 1.30 18.37
CA GLY A 68 -4.43 2.16 19.24
C GLY A 68 -3.05 2.57 18.73
N TRP A 69 -2.69 2.16 17.53
CA TRP A 69 -1.45 2.62 16.91
C TRP A 69 -1.77 3.66 15.84
N PRO A 70 -1.61 4.96 16.16
CA PRO A 70 -1.95 6.04 15.22
C PRO A 70 -1.16 5.91 13.91
N LEU A 71 -1.83 6.24 12.81
CA LEU A 71 -1.23 6.14 11.48
C LEU A 71 0.08 6.92 11.38
N GLU A 72 0.10 8.13 11.93
CA GLU A 72 1.29 8.99 11.90
C GLU A 72 2.45 8.47 12.75
N ARG A 73 2.21 7.52 13.66
CA ARG A 73 3.26 6.90 14.49
C ARG A 73 3.76 5.58 13.95
N MET A 74 3.11 5.04 12.93
CA MET A 74 3.59 3.83 12.28
C MET A 74 4.89 4.13 11.57
N PRO A 75 5.82 3.16 11.51
CA PRO A 75 6.96 3.29 10.59
C PRO A 75 6.44 3.61 9.18
N ALA A 76 7.11 4.53 8.48
CA ALA A 76 6.63 4.97 7.17
C ALA A 76 6.52 3.82 6.16
N VAL A 77 7.39 2.81 6.27
CA VAL A 77 7.31 1.62 5.42
C VAL A 77 5.99 0.87 5.67
N ASP A 78 5.67 0.61 6.94
CA ASP A 78 4.43 -0.09 7.31
C ASP A 78 3.21 0.67 6.85
N ARG A 79 3.17 1.98 7.10
CA ARG A 79 2.06 2.83 6.71
C ARG A 79 1.79 2.75 5.21
N ASN A 80 2.84 2.84 4.41
CA ASN A 80 2.69 2.84 2.95
C ASN A 80 2.40 1.44 2.39
N ILE A 81 2.94 0.38 3.00
CA ILE A 81 2.54 -0.99 2.67
C ILE A 81 1.05 -1.19 2.92
N LEU A 82 0.56 -0.71 4.07
CA LEU A 82 -0.85 -0.83 4.42
C LEU A 82 -1.74 -0.05 3.46
N ARG A 83 -1.31 1.11 3.00
CA ARG A 83 -2.06 1.87 2.00
C ARG A 83 -2.20 1.11 0.69
N ILE A 84 -1.12 0.53 0.19
CA ILE A 84 -1.14 -0.27 -1.04
C ILE A 84 -1.99 -1.52 -0.86
N GLY A 85 -1.78 -2.25 0.25
CA GLY A 85 -2.53 -3.46 0.55
C GLY A 85 -4.02 -3.20 0.68
N THR A 86 -4.40 -2.11 1.32
CA THR A 86 -5.80 -1.71 1.47
C THR A 86 -6.42 -1.39 0.11
N TYR A 87 -5.69 -0.67 -0.74
CA TYR A 87 -6.17 -0.38 -2.09
C TYR A 87 -6.44 -1.66 -2.88
N GLU A 88 -5.49 -2.58 -2.90
CA GLU A 88 -5.66 -3.85 -3.62
C GLU A 88 -6.81 -4.67 -3.04
N LEU A 89 -6.90 -4.75 -1.72
CA LEU A 89 -7.92 -5.55 -1.04
C LEU A 89 -9.34 -5.04 -1.32
N LEU A 90 -9.53 -3.72 -1.33
CA LEU A 90 -10.86 -3.13 -1.36
C LEU A 90 -11.31 -2.65 -2.76
N TRP A 91 -10.40 -2.29 -3.65
CA TRP A 91 -10.74 -1.69 -4.94
C TRP A 91 -10.22 -2.46 -6.16
N ARG A 92 -9.40 -3.49 -5.97
CA ARG A 92 -8.85 -4.26 -7.09
C ARG A 92 -9.45 -5.67 -7.10
N ASP A 93 -10.64 -5.81 -7.68
CA ASP A 93 -11.37 -7.08 -7.70
C ASP A 93 -10.60 -8.21 -8.40
N GLN A 94 -9.70 -7.87 -9.34
CA GLN A 94 -8.88 -8.86 -10.05
C GLN A 94 -7.79 -9.48 -9.17
N VAL A 95 -7.49 -8.87 -8.02
CA VAL A 95 -6.52 -9.40 -7.07
C VAL A 95 -7.30 -10.15 -5.99
N PRO A 96 -7.08 -11.47 -5.83
CA PRO A 96 -7.73 -12.21 -4.75
C PRO A 96 -7.35 -11.62 -3.39
N ASP A 97 -8.32 -11.58 -2.46
CA ASP A 97 -8.11 -10.97 -1.15
C ASP A 97 -6.89 -11.56 -0.42
N ALA A 98 -6.74 -12.89 -0.47
CA ALA A 98 -5.61 -13.55 0.17
C ALA A 98 -4.27 -13.15 -0.44
N VAL A 99 -4.23 -12.87 -1.74
CA VAL A 99 -3.01 -12.42 -2.42
C VAL A 99 -2.67 -10.99 -2.01
N ALA A 100 -3.66 -10.10 -1.95
CA ALA A 100 -3.44 -8.72 -1.51
C ALA A 100 -2.80 -8.70 -0.12
N ILE A 101 -3.31 -9.50 0.80
CA ILE A 101 -2.79 -9.58 2.17
C ILE A 101 -1.41 -10.22 2.20
N SER A 102 -1.23 -11.38 1.56
CA SER A 102 0.05 -12.10 1.62
C SER A 102 1.19 -11.32 0.98
N GLU A 103 0.92 -10.57 -0.08
CA GLU A 103 1.94 -9.74 -0.72
C GLU A 103 2.33 -8.55 0.16
N ALA A 104 1.37 -7.94 0.84
CA ALA A 104 1.66 -6.88 1.79
C ALA A 104 2.50 -7.39 2.96
N VAL A 105 2.15 -8.57 3.49
CA VAL A 105 2.90 -9.22 4.57
C VAL A 105 4.34 -9.54 4.12
N ALA A 106 4.51 -10.02 2.88
CA ALA A 106 5.83 -10.32 2.33
C ALA A 106 6.70 -9.06 2.21
N LEU A 107 6.12 -7.93 1.79
CA LEU A 107 6.86 -6.66 1.74
C LEU A 107 7.27 -6.20 3.14
N ALA A 108 6.40 -6.37 4.12
CA ALA A 108 6.72 -6.02 5.50
C ALA A 108 7.87 -6.89 6.05
N ALA A 109 7.87 -8.19 5.73
CA ALA A 109 8.93 -9.10 6.13
C ALA A 109 10.28 -8.73 5.51
N GLU A 110 10.25 -8.29 4.24
CA GLU A 110 11.48 -7.92 3.52
C GLU A 110 12.03 -6.58 3.95
N LEU A 111 11.17 -5.59 4.20
CA LEU A 111 11.57 -4.18 4.23
C LEU A 111 11.36 -3.47 5.58
N SER A 112 10.68 -4.10 6.53
CA SER A 112 10.35 -3.43 7.78
C SER A 112 10.85 -4.20 9.02
N THR A 113 10.21 -4.01 10.16
CA THR A 113 10.66 -4.60 11.43
C THR A 113 10.12 -6.02 11.62
N ASP A 114 10.67 -6.74 12.62
CA ASP A 114 10.25 -8.11 12.91
C ASP A 114 8.77 -8.23 13.27
N ASP A 115 8.20 -7.19 13.86
CA ASP A 115 6.79 -7.18 14.27
C ASP A 115 5.84 -6.77 13.14
N SER A 116 6.36 -6.19 12.07
CA SER A 116 5.54 -5.61 11.01
C SER A 116 4.69 -6.63 10.25
N PRO A 117 5.20 -7.83 9.90
CA PRO A 117 4.38 -8.81 9.18
C PRO A 117 3.10 -9.17 9.93
N ALA A 118 3.19 -9.43 11.24
CA ALA A 118 2.03 -9.77 12.05
C ALA A 118 1.05 -8.61 12.17
N PHE A 119 1.57 -7.39 12.32
CA PHE A 119 0.74 -6.19 12.40
C PHE A 119 -0.01 -5.94 11.10
N VAL A 120 0.69 -6.00 9.97
CA VAL A 120 0.09 -5.81 8.63
C VAL A 120 -0.97 -6.89 8.38
N ASN A 121 -0.65 -8.14 8.66
CA ASN A 121 -1.59 -9.24 8.48
C ASN A 121 -2.85 -9.05 9.32
N GLY A 122 -2.70 -8.64 10.58
CA GLY A 122 -3.82 -8.44 11.49
C GLY A 122 -4.73 -7.30 11.05
N LEU A 123 -4.15 -6.18 10.65
CA LEU A 123 -4.92 -5.01 10.25
C LEU A 123 -5.66 -5.26 8.93
N LEU A 124 -4.98 -5.79 7.91
CA LEU A 124 -5.62 -6.11 6.64
C LEU A 124 -6.68 -7.22 6.81
N GLY A 125 -6.43 -8.18 7.70
CA GLY A 125 -7.42 -9.21 8.03
C GLY A 125 -8.71 -8.63 8.62
N ARG A 126 -8.59 -7.62 9.48
CA ARG A 126 -9.76 -6.91 10.00
C ARG A 126 -10.52 -6.18 8.91
N LEU A 127 -9.82 -5.53 7.99
CA LEU A 127 -10.46 -4.87 6.84
C LEU A 127 -11.16 -5.87 5.93
N LEU A 128 -10.57 -7.04 5.73
CA LEU A 128 -11.21 -8.10 4.95
C LEU A 128 -12.54 -8.54 5.57
N GLN A 129 -12.59 -8.68 6.89
CA GLN A 129 -13.84 -9.04 7.59
C GLN A 129 -14.91 -7.97 7.41
N LEU A 130 -14.51 -6.71 7.33
CA LEU A 130 -15.44 -5.58 7.17
C LEU A 130 -15.83 -5.33 5.73
N LYS A 131 -15.08 -5.85 4.77
CA LYS A 131 -15.27 -5.56 3.36
C LYS A 131 -16.72 -5.66 2.87
N PRO A 132 -17.50 -6.73 3.24
CA PRO A 132 -18.88 -6.83 2.78
C PRO A 132 -19.79 -5.71 3.29
N THR A 133 -19.41 -5.03 4.36
CA THR A 133 -20.22 -3.97 4.99
C THR A 133 -19.81 -2.57 4.57
N LEU A 134 -18.71 -2.43 3.82
CA LEU A 134 -18.18 -1.12 3.44
C LEU A 134 -18.89 -0.59 2.19
N ALA A 135 -19.22 0.70 2.21
CA ALA A 135 -19.74 1.42 1.05
C ALA A 135 -18.55 2.00 0.28
N LEU A 136 -18.11 1.27 -0.74
CA LEU A 136 -16.93 1.66 -1.52
C LEU A 136 -17.30 2.27 -2.86
#